data_770e3a6b3981ba1a32f6f1afb429f8ba
#
_entry.id   770e3a6b3981ba1a32f6f1afb429f8ba
#
_cell.length_a   1.000
_cell.length_b   1.000
_cell.length_c   1.000
_cell.angle_alpha   90.00
_cell.angle_beta   90.00
_cell.angle_gamma   90.00
#
_symmetry.space_group_name_H-M   'P 1'
#
loop_
_entity.id
_entity.type
_entity.pdbx_description
1 polymer ?
#
loop_
_entity_poly.entity_id
_entity_poly.type
_entity_poly.pdbx_seq_one_letter_code
_entity_poly.pdbx_strand_id
1 'polypeptide(L)'
;AFSHQTFINKQSIDGIMVLENLGASLKNTLQKIAKSIFVDEKLINELIKEIQKALLQADVNVKQVFELTKSIKERALKEETPGSLTKKEHLVHIVYEELIKFLGGEKSELKIADKKPNKIMMVGLFGSGKTTTCGKLAKFFTKRGKKVALLGLDIHRPAAMDQIEQIAKQINVPV
;
A
#
# COMPACT_ATOMS: atom_id res chain seq x y z
N ALA A 1 -37.46 -4.90 10.67
CA ALA A 1 -36.62 -4.84 9.48
C ALA A 1 -35.92 -3.50 9.48
N PHE A 2 -34.74 -3.42 10.10
CA PHE A 2 -33.90 -2.24 10.01
C PHE A 2 -32.89 -2.48 8.85
N SER A 3 -33.05 -1.74 7.78
CA SER A 3 -32.10 -1.72 6.70
C SER A 3 -30.77 -1.13 7.21
N HIS A 4 -29.73 -1.93 7.28
CA HIS A 4 -28.36 -1.47 7.47
C HIS A 4 -27.94 -0.67 6.23
N GLN A 5 -28.29 0.60 6.16
CA GLN A 5 -27.60 1.53 5.30
C GLN A 5 -26.23 1.81 5.93
N THR A 6 -25.24 1.10 5.45
CA THR A 6 -23.84 1.39 5.73
C THR A 6 -23.54 2.78 5.18
N PHE A 7 -23.48 3.79 6.06
CA PHE A 7 -22.97 5.13 5.70
C PHE A 7 -21.47 5.00 5.39
N ILE A 8 -21.17 4.57 4.18
CA ILE A 8 -19.83 4.68 3.64
C ILE A 8 -19.67 6.14 3.25
N ASN A 9 -18.90 6.89 4.02
CA ASN A 9 -18.64 8.30 3.75
C ASN A 9 -17.93 8.44 2.39
N LYS A 10 -18.38 9.39 1.59
CA LYS A 10 -17.87 9.66 0.23
C LYS A 10 -16.33 9.77 0.17
N GLN A 11 -15.70 10.37 1.19
CA GLN A 11 -14.24 10.45 1.29
C GLN A 11 -13.54 9.09 1.47
N SER A 12 -14.18 8.13 2.12
CA SER A 12 -13.64 6.76 2.23
C SER A 12 -13.75 6.01 0.90
N ILE A 13 -14.80 6.28 0.13
CA ILE A 13 -14.97 5.72 -1.22
C ILE A 13 -13.92 6.30 -2.16
N ASP A 14 -13.71 7.63 -2.12
CA ASP A 14 -12.71 8.29 -2.96
C ASP A 14 -11.29 7.79 -2.68
N GLY A 15 -10.92 7.58 -1.41
CA GLY A 15 -9.62 7.02 -1.05
C GLY A 15 -9.41 5.56 -1.51
N ILE A 16 -10.44 4.72 -1.41
CA ILE A 16 -10.40 3.34 -1.90
C ILE A 16 -10.31 3.34 -3.42
N MET A 17 -11.12 4.15 -4.10
CA MET A 17 -11.09 4.29 -5.55
C MET A 17 -9.73 4.78 -6.07
N VAL A 18 -9.07 5.70 -5.36
CA VAL A 18 -7.72 6.18 -5.74
C VAL A 18 -6.70 5.04 -5.71
N LEU A 19 -6.70 4.21 -4.66
CA LEU A 19 -5.80 3.05 -4.55
C LEU A 19 -6.11 1.96 -5.58
N GLU A 20 -7.38 1.68 -5.83
CA GLU A 20 -7.80 0.74 -6.89
C GLU A 20 -7.39 1.24 -8.27
N ASN A 21 -7.58 2.54 -8.54
CA ASN A 21 -7.18 3.18 -9.78
C ASN A 21 -5.66 3.17 -9.97
N LEU A 22 -4.88 3.42 -8.90
CA LEU A 22 -3.42 3.33 -8.93
C LEU A 22 -2.97 1.89 -9.27
N GLY A 23 -3.51 0.90 -8.57
CA GLY A 23 -3.19 -0.50 -8.83
C GLY A 23 -3.57 -0.94 -10.24
N ALA A 24 -4.77 -0.57 -10.72
CA ALA A 24 -5.22 -0.86 -12.07
C ALA A 24 -4.35 -0.15 -13.13
N SER A 25 -4.00 1.11 -12.92
CA SER A 25 -3.15 1.88 -13.83
C SER A 25 -1.76 1.26 -13.95
N LEU A 26 -1.10 0.95 -12.83
CA LEU A 26 0.21 0.29 -12.83
C LEU A 26 0.14 -1.10 -13.49
N LYS A 27 -0.88 -1.90 -13.19
CA LYS A 27 -1.10 -3.21 -13.84
C LYS A 27 -1.27 -3.08 -15.34
N ASN A 28 -2.08 -2.13 -15.80
CA ASN A 28 -2.30 -1.88 -17.23
C ASN A 28 -1.01 -1.45 -17.92
N THR A 29 -0.23 -0.61 -17.28
CA THR A 29 1.07 -0.14 -17.79
C THR A 29 2.05 -1.30 -17.94
N LEU A 30 2.16 -2.18 -16.94
CA LEU A 30 2.99 -3.39 -17.03
C LEU A 30 2.50 -4.37 -18.10
N GLN A 31 1.18 -4.51 -18.28
CA GLN A 31 0.62 -5.35 -19.33
C GLN A 31 0.92 -4.81 -20.74
N LYS A 32 0.99 -3.49 -20.94
CA LYS A 32 1.41 -2.89 -22.21
C LYS A 32 2.85 -3.27 -22.56
N ILE A 33 3.76 -3.26 -21.58
CA ILE A 33 5.13 -3.73 -21.78
C ILE A 33 5.13 -5.20 -22.21
N ALA A 34 4.40 -6.05 -21.51
CA ALA A 34 4.34 -7.49 -21.81
C ALA A 34 3.81 -7.78 -23.23
N LYS A 35 2.87 -6.95 -23.72
CA LYS A 35 2.26 -7.08 -25.07
C LYS A 35 3.05 -6.37 -26.18
N SER A 36 3.99 -5.47 -25.86
CA SER A 36 4.78 -4.76 -26.89
C SER A 36 5.64 -5.73 -27.70
N ILE A 37 5.91 -5.42 -28.94
CA ILE A 37 6.79 -6.25 -29.78
C ILE A 37 8.25 -5.97 -29.48
N PHE A 38 8.59 -4.69 -29.31
CA PHE A 38 9.96 -4.22 -29.01
C PHE A 38 9.97 -3.32 -27.77
N VAL A 39 11.10 -3.29 -27.09
CA VAL A 39 11.39 -2.31 -26.03
C VAL A 39 12.32 -1.28 -26.63
N ASP A 40 11.75 -0.14 -26.96
CA ASP A 40 12.47 1.03 -27.46
C ASP A 40 12.35 2.21 -26.48
N GLU A 41 13.08 3.28 -26.74
CA GLU A 41 13.06 4.47 -25.89
C GLU A 41 11.65 5.11 -25.85
N LYS A 42 10.87 4.99 -26.92
CA LYS A 42 9.50 5.52 -26.97
C LYS A 42 8.60 4.80 -25.97
N LEU A 43 8.65 3.46 -25.95
CA LEU A 43 7.91 2.65 -24.97
C LEU A 43 8.32 2.98 -23.52
N ILE A 44 9.62 3.15 -23.27
CA ILE A 44 10.13 3.54 -21.95
C ILE A 44 9.57 4.91 -21.54
N ASN A 45 9.59 5.90 -22.43
CA ASN A 45 9.06 7.22 -22.14
C ASN A 45 7.53 7.23 -21.93
N GLU A 46 6.77 6.40 -22.65
CA GLU A 46 5.33 6.22 -22.41
C GLU A 46 5.08 5.58 -21.04
N LEU A 47 5.81 4.54 -20.70
CA LEU A 47 5.76 3.90 -19.37
C LEU A 47 6.00 4.92 -18.25
N ILE A 48 7.06 5.72 -18.37
CA ILE A 48 7.41 6.76 -17.38
C ILE A 48 6.26 7.74 -17.19
N LYS A 49 5.67 8.23 -18.28
CA LYS A 49 4.53 9.16 -18.23
C LYS A 49 3.32 8.55 -17.52
N GLU A 50 3.03 7.28 -17.78
CA GLU A 50 1.90 6.60 -17.16
C GLU A 50 2.13 6.37 -15.65
N ILE A 51 3.35 5.97 -15.25
CA ILE A 51 3.71 5.84 -13.83
C ILE A 51 3.61 7.20 -13.13
N GLN A 52 4.17 8.26 -13.73
CA GLN A 52 4.07 9.62 -13.18
C GLN A 52 2.62 10.04 -12.99
N LYS A 53 1.79 9.87 -14.02
CA LYS A 53 0.38 10.21 -13.96
C LYS A 53 -0.35 9.46 -12.86
N ALA A 54 -0.13 8.15 -12.74
CA ALA A 54 -0.78 7.32 -11.73
C ALA A 54 -0.39 7.72 -10.30
N LEU A 55 0.90 7.98 -10.06
CA LEU A 55 1.40 8.38 -8.75
C LEU A 55 0.98 9.81 -8.36
N LEU A 56 0.99 10.75 -9.31
CA LEU A 56 0.52 12.11 -9.07
C LEU A 56 -0.98 12.16 -8.79
N GLN A 57 -1.78 11.35 -9.48
CA GLN A 57 -3.21 11.20 -9.20
C GLN A 57 -3.49 10.58 -7.82
N ALA A 58 -2.54 9.85 -7.26
CA ALA A 58 -2.59 9.30 -5.91
C ALA A 58 -1.97 10.24 -4.85
N ASP A 59 -1.80 11.52 -5.16
CA ASP A 59 -1.24 12.56 -4.28
C ASP A 59 0.19 12.27 -3.76
N VAL A 60 0.96 11.48 -4.51
CA VAL A 60 2.37 11.25 -4.18
C VAL A 60 3.18 12.51 -4.44
N ASN A 61 4.13 12.81 -3.56
CA ASN A 61 4.97 13.99 -3.67
C ASN A 61 5.69 14.07 -5.04
N VAL A 62 5.54 15.20 -5.73
CA VAL A 62 6.02 15.43 -7.10
C VAL A 62 7.52 15.13 -7.24
N LYS A 63 8.35 15.60 -6.29
CA LYS A 63 9.79 15.37 -6.31
C LYS A 63 10.12 13.87 -6.25
N GLN A 64 9.46 13.13 -5.38
CA GLN A 64 9.66 11.68 -5.25
C GLN A 64 9.23 10.93 -6.51
N VAL A 65 8.13 11.35 -7.15
CA VAL A 65 7.67 10.76 -8.42
C VAL A 65 8.73 10.97 -9.52
N PHE A 66 9.30 12.17 -9.60
CA PHE A 66 10.35 12.45 -10.59
C PHE A 66 11.65 11.68 -10.32
N GLU A 67 12.09 11.59 -9.07
CA GLU A 67 13.27 10.81 -8.69
C GLU A 67 13.11 9.33 -9.04
N LEU A 68 11.96 8.73 -8.69
CA LEU A 68 11.63 7.35 -9.02
C LEU A 68 11.67 7.10 -10.53
N THR A 69 10.94 7.92 -11.28
CA THR A 69 10.81 7.71 -12.72
C THR A 69 12.09 8.02 -13.49
N LYS A 70 12.90 8.95 -13.00
CA LYS A 70 14.26 9.20 -13.52
C LYS A 70 15.14 7.96 -13.33
N SER A 71 15.13 7.36 -12.14
CA SER A 71 15.91 6.15 -11.86
C SER A 71 15.49 5.00 -12.77
N ILE A 72 14.16 4.76 -12.93
CA ILE A 72 13.66 3.73 -13.87
C ILE A 72 14.17 4.00 -15.29
N LYS A 73 14.05 5.24 -15.78
CA LYS A 73 14.48 5.59 -17.14
C LYS A 73 15.99 5.36 -17.33
N GLU A 74 16.80 5.84 -16.40
CA GLU A 74 18.25 5.72 -16.48
C GLU A 74 18.70 4.26 -16.49
N ARG A 75 18.12 3.44 -15.62
CA ARG A 75 18.40 2.00 -15.56
C ARG A 75 17.96 1.30 -16.85
N ALA A 76 16.74 1.55 -17.30
CA ALA A 76 16.17 0.94 -18.51
C ALA A 76 16.98 1.26 -19.79
N LEU A 77 17.67 2.41 -19.85
CA LEU A 77 18.47 2.81 -21.01
C LEU A 77 19.94 2.40 -20.90
N LYS A 78 20.48 2.27 -19.68
CA LYS A 78 21.91 2.06 -19.46
C LYS A 78 22.28 0.63 -19.08
N GLU A 79 21.38 -0.09 -18.39
CA GLU A 79 21.69 -1.45 -17.93
C GLU A 79 21.63 -2.45 -19.08
N GLU A 80 22.63 -3.30 -19.17
CA GLU A 80 22.61 -4.42 -20.09
C GLU A 80 21.59 -5.47 -19.62
N THR A 81 20.84 -6.00 -20.58
CA THR A 81 19.86 -7.06 -20.27
C THR A 81 20.61 -8.35 -19.91
N PRO A 82 20.42 -8.91 -18.71
CA PRO A 82 21.01 -10.20 -18.36
C PRO A 82 20.63 -11.28 -19.38
N GLY A 83 21.58 -12.14 -19.73
CA GLY A 83 21.37 -13.17 -20.78
C GLY A 83 20.25 -14.18 -20.49
N SER A 84 19.81 -14.26 -19.23
CA SER A 84 18.65 -15.09 -18.81
C SER A 84 17.30 -14.45 -18.99
N LEU A 85 17.24 -13.15 -19.33
CA LEU A 85 15.99 -12.37 -19.41
C LEU A 85 15.82 -11.78 -20.81
N THR A 86 14.58 -11.61 -21.21
CA THR A 86 14.23 -10.77 -22.34
C THR A 86 14.28 -9.29 -21.92
N LYS A 87 14.45 -8.36 -22.88
CA LYS A 87 14.41 -6.90 -22.59
C LYS A 87 13.14 -6.47 -21.89
N LYS A 88 12.01 -7.13 -22.15
CA LYS A 88 10.72 -6.84 -21.48
C LYS A 88 10.74 -7.27 -20.02
N GLU A 89 11.18 -8.48 -19.76
CA GLU A 89 11.30 -9.00 -18.39
C GLU A 89 12.27 -8.16 -17.58
N HIS A 90 13.39 -7.75 -18.18
CA HIS A 90 14.35 -6.87 -17.53
C HIS A 90 13.73 -5.50 -17.20
N LEU A 91 12.97 -4.88 -18.13
CA LEU A 91 12.29 -3.62 -17.88
C LEU A 91 11.24 -3.74 -16.75
N VAL A 92 10.46 -4.82 -16.73
CA VAL A 92 9.50 -5.10 -15.65
C VAL A 92 10.23 -5.27 -14.32
N HIS A 93 11.37 -5.96 -14.32
CA HIS A 93 12.19 -6.16 -13.12
C HIS A 93 12.75 -4.84 -12.58
N ILE A 94 13.26 -3.96 -13.44
CA ILE A 94 13.71 -2.61 -13.06
C ILE A 94 12.60 -1.82 -12.39
N VAL A 95 11.40 -1.79 -13.00
CA VAL A 95 10.24 -1.09 -12.43
C VAL A 95 9.87 -1.66 -11.07
N TYR A 96 9.86 -2.97 -10.93
CA TYR A 96 9.55 -3.65 -9.68
C TYR A 96 10.55 -3.32 -8.58
N GLU A 97 11.85 -3.39 -8.86
CA GLU A 97 12.90 -3.06 -7.89
C GLU A 97 12.86 -1.60 -7.44
N GLU A 98 12.66 -0.67 -8.39
CA GLU A 98 12.58 0.75 -8.07
C GLU A 98 11.31 1.07 -7.24
N LEU A 99 10.19 0.39 -7.49
CA LEU A 99 9.00 0.51 -6.66
C LEU A 99 9.21 -0.06 -5.25
N ILE A 100 9.89 -1.20 -5.11
CA ILE A 100 10.25 -1.74 -3.80
C ILE A 100 11.13 -0.75 -3.03
N LYS A 101 12.16 -0.24 -3.67
CA LYS A 101 13.07 0.77 -3.10
C LYS A 101 12.31 2.03 -2.68
N PHE A 102 11.40 2.50 -3.52
CA PHE A 102 10.53 3.64 -3.25
C PHE A 102 9.62 3.43 -2.03
N LEU A 103 9.14 2.21 -1.82
CA LEU A 103 8.32 1.81 -0.66
C LEU A 103 9.15 1.53 0.61
N GLY A 104 10.46 1.74 0.58
CA GLY A 104 11.35 1.59 1.74
C GLY A 104 12.30 0.39 1.67
N GLY A 105 12.28 -0.38 0.58
CA GLY A 105 13.21 -1.49 0.33
C GLY A 105 12.91 -2.72 1.18
N GLU A 106 13.70 -2.94 2.23
CA GLU A 106 13.59 -4.13 3.06
C GLU A 106 12.41 -4.08 4.05
N LYS A 107 11.93 -5.27 4.39
CA LYS A 107 10.90 -5.43 5.42
C LYS A 107 11.40 -4.94 6.77
N SER A 108 10.76 -3.92 7.31
CA SER A 108 11.00 -3.46 8.68
C SER A 108 10.12 -4.22 9.66
N GLU A 109 10.73 -4.78 10.71
CA GLU A 109 9.99 -5.44 11.79
C GLU A 109 9.65 -4.46 12.91
N LEU A 110 8.42 -4.57 13.43
CA LEU A 110 8.02 -3.85 14.63
C LEU A 110 8.82 -4.38 15.82
N LYS A 111 9.75 -3.57 16.33
CA LYS A 111 10.52 -3.90 17.52
C LYS A 111 9.63 -3.79 18.75
N ILE A 112 9.31 -4.92 19.37
CA ILE A 112 8.58 -4.99 20.62
C ILE A 112 9.60 -5.05 21.77
N ALA A 113 9.53 -4.08 22.67
CA ALA A 113 10.44 -4.06 23.82
C ALA A 113 10.13 -5.20 24.81
N ASP A 114 11.15 -5.65 25.53
CA ASP A 114 10.99 -6.70 26.55
C ASP A 114 10.17 -6.20 27.74
N LYS A 115 10.24 -4.89 28.04
CA LYS A 115 9.44 -4.24 29.08
C LYS A 115 7.97 -4.18 28.69
N LYS A 116 7.09 -4.71 29.52
CA LYS A 116 5.62 -4.74 29.33
C LYS A 116 4.93 -3.67 30.18
N PRO A 117 3.75 -3.18 29.76
CA PRO A 117 3.11 -3.42 28.46
C PRO A 117 3.70 -2.58 27.34
N ASN A 118 3.76 -3.14 26.11
CA ASN A 118 4.05 -2.37 24.92
C ASN A 118 2.76 -1.71 24.43
N LYS A 119 2.77 -0.40 24.24
CA LYS A 119 1.62 0.39 23.79
C LYS A 119 1.87 0.83 22.36
N ILE A 120 0.98 0.46 21.45
CA ILE A 120 1.03 0.87 20.03
C ILE A 120 -0.19 1.75 19.77
N MET A 121 0.05 3.01 19.45
CA MET A 121 -1.00 3.97 19.10
C MET A 121 -1.08 4.14 17.58
N MET A 122 -2.27 3.90 17.02
CA MET A 122 -2.54 4.12 15.61
C MET A 122 -3.02 5.55 15.38
N VAL A 123 -2.28 6.31 14.58
CA VAL A 123 -2.57 7.71 14.26
C VAL A 123 -2.79 7.87 12.77
N GLY A 124 -3.73 8.72 12.37
CA GLY A 124 -4.00 9.00 10.96
C GLY A 124 -5.35 9.69 10.76
N LEU A 125 -5.63 10.10 9.53
CA LEU A 125 -6.86 10.75 9.13
C LEU A 125 -8.07 9.81 9.20
N PHE A 126 -9.27 10.38 9.16
CA PHE A 126 -10.50 9.61 9.05
C PHE A 126 -10.47 8.70 7.81
N GLY A 127 -10.96 7.48 7.92
CA GLY A 127 -10.98 6.52 6.80
C GLY A 127 -9.63 5.89 6.43
N SER A 128 -8.52 6.25 7.09
CA SER A 128 -7.18 5.72 6.79
C SER A 128 -6.93 4.27 7.23
N GLY A 129 -7.95 3.56 7.68
CA GLY A 129 -7.85 2.14 8.03
C GLY A 129 -7.23 1.84 9.40
N LYS A 130 -7.16 2.81 10.33
CA LYS A 130 -6.58 2.62 11.68
C LYS A 130 -7.19 1.43 12.43
N THR A 131 -8.51 1.40 12.55
CA THR A 131 -9.22 0.34 13.29
C THR A 131 -9.01 -1.04 12.67
N THR A 132 -9.06 -1.12 11.35
CA THR A 132 -8.76 -2.36 10.60
C THR A 132 -7.32 -2.82 10.81
N THR A 133 -6.37 -1.88 10.83
CA THR A 133 -4.95 -2.17 11.05
C THR A 133 -4.70 -2.62 12.48
N CYS A 134 -5.38 -2.02 13.49
CA CYS A 134 -5.34 -2.50 14.87
C CYS A 134 -5.74 -3.97 14.96
N GLY A 135 -6.85 -4.36 14.33
CA GLY A 135 -7.31 -5.74 14.30
C GLY A 135 -6.30 -6.69 13.62
N LYS A 136 -5.72 -6.28 12.50
CA LYS A 136 -4.67 -7.05 11.81
C LYS A 136 -3.42 -7.24 12.67
N LEU A 137 -2.94 -6.18 13.34
CA LEU A 137 -1.80 -6.25 14.25
C LEU A 137 -2.10 -7.12 15.47
N ALA A 138 -3.28 -6.97 16.07
CA ALA A 138 -3.69 -7.80 17.20
C ALA A 138 -3.67 -9.28 16.81
N LYS A 139 -4.27 -9.64 15.67
CA LYS A 139 -4.24 -11.02 15.15
C LYS A 139 -2.82 -11.51 14.86
N PHE A 140 -1.96 -10.63 14.31
CA PHE A 140 -0.57 -10.95 14.03
C PHE A 140 0.22 -11.30 15.30
N PHE A 141 0.07 -10.52 16.37
CA PHE A 141 0.76 -10.76 17.63
C PHE A 141 0.17 -11.93 18.43
N THR A 142 -1.16 -12.08 18.44
CA THR A 142 -1.83 -13.22 19.08
C THR A 142 -1.37 -14.55 18.46
N LYS A 143 -1.27 -14.62 17.12
CA LYS A 143 -0.73 -15.81 16.44
C LYS A 143 0.72 -16.14 16.82
N ARG A 144 1.47 -15.17 17.37
CA ARG A 144 2.85 -15.32 17.85
C ARG A 144 2.93 -15.52 19.37
N GLY A 145 1.81 -15.88 20.00
CA GLY A 145 1.75 -16.19 21.43
C GLY A 145 1.83 -14.95 22.35
N LYS A 146 1.68 -13.73 21.81
CA LYS A 146 1.63 -12.53 22.62
C LYS A 146 0.22 -12.28 23.16
N LYS A 147 0.12 -11.86 24.43
CA LYS A 147 -1.15 -11.39 25.01
C LYS A 147 -1.41 -9.97 24.50
N VAL A 148 -2.54 -9.77 23.86
CA VAL A 148 -2.92 -8.51 23.22
C VAL A 148 -4.28 -8.07 23.73
N ALA A 149 -4.46 -6.76 23.92
CA ALA A 149 -5.76 -6.12 24.15
C ALA A 149 -5.90 -4.94 23.18
N LEU A 150 -7.12 -4.66 22.76
CA LEU A 150 -7.46 -3.46 22.01
C LEU A 150 -8.01 -2.40 22.97
N LEU A 151 -7.76 -1.12 22.66
CA LEU A 151 -8.29 0.01 23.40
C LEU A 151 -9.00 0.96 22.43
N GLY A 152 -10.30 1.14 22.62
CA GLY A 152 -11.09 2.15 21.92
C GLY A 152 -11.06 3.46 22.69
N LEU A 153 -10.42 4.48 22.15
CA LEU A 153 -10.33 5.81 22.76
C LEU A 153 -11.17 6.86 22.01
N ASP A 154 -11.86 6.45 20.95
CA ASP A 154 -12.73 7.32 20.16
C ASP A 154 -14.12 7.34 20.75
N ILE A 155 -14.32 8.22 21.75
CA ILE A 155 -15.61 8.39 22.46
C ILE A 155 -16.57 9.37 21.74
N HIS A 156 -16.09 10.06 20.69
CA HIS A 156 -16.87 11.10 20.01
C HIS A 156 -17.66 10.56 18.80
N ARG A 157 -17.21 9.48 18.21
CA ARG A 157 -17.91 8.89 17.06
C ARG A 157 -18.90 7.81 17.51
N PRO A 158 -20.20 7.96 17.17
CA PRO A 158 -21.14 6.87 17.31
C PRO A 158 -20.61 5.60 16.62
N ALA A 159 -20.84 4.46 17.15
CA ALA A 159 -20.40 3.16 16.64
C ALA A 159 -18.87 2.91 16.58
N ALA A 160 -18.00 3.83 17.04
CA ALA A 160 -16.55 3.55 17.07
C ALA A 160 -16.22 2.44 18.08
N MET A 161 -16.89 2.43 19.23
CA MET A 161 -16.74 1.39 20.24
C MET A 161 -17.26 0.06 19.73
N ASP A 162 -18.46 0.04 19.14
CA ASP A 162 -19.04 -1.18 18.56
C ASP A 162 -18.14 -1.80 17.49
N GLN A 163 -17.52 -0.95 16.65
CA GLN A 163 -16.62 -1.41 15.60
C GLN A 163 -15.38 -2.11 16.17
N ILE A 164 -14.76 -1.54 17.21
CA ILE A 164 -13.56 -2.16 17.80
C ILE A 164 -13.92 -3.43 18.58
N GLU A 165 -15.10 -3.47 19.25
CA GLU A 165 -15.60 -4.68 19.89
C GLU A 165 -15.86 -5.81 18.90
N GLN A 166 -16.47 -5.52 17.75
CA GLN A 166 -16.71 -6.51 16.71
C GLN A 166 -15.39 -7.12 16.22
N ILE A 167 -14.38 -6.28 15.98
CA ILE A 167 -13.06 -6.74 15.57
C ILE A 167 -12.43 -7.60 16.66
N ALA A 168 -12.48 -7.18 17.91
CA ALA A 168 -11.91 -7.91 19.03
C ALA A 168 -12.56 -9.29 19.21
N LYS A 169 -13.89 -9.37 19.10
CA LYS A 169 -14.64 -10.63 19.12
C LYS A 169 -14.23 -11.56 17.98
N GLN A 170 -14.03 -11.04 16.76
CA GLN A 170 -13.60 -11.86 15.61
C GLN A 170 -12.22 -12.49 15.79
N ILE A 171 -11.34 -11.84 16.52
CA ILE A 171 -9.95 -12.31 16.73
C ILE A 171 -9.71 -12.86 18.14
N ASN A 172 -10.77 -12.91 18.97
CA ASN A 172 -10.76 -13.42 20.32
C ASN A 172 -9.72 -12.73 21.22
N VAL A 173 -9.75 -11.40 21.28
CA VAL A 173 -8.93 -10.59 22.18
C VAL A 173 -9.82 -9.65 23.02
N PRO A 174 -9.38 -9.28 24.24
CA PRO A 174 -10.10 -8.31 25.06
C PRO A 174 -10.06 -6.90 24.46
N VAL A 175 -11.11 -6.13 24.71
CA VAL A 175 -11.20 -4.67 24.46
C VAL A 175 -11.25 -3.97 25.80
#